data_f0bc66acb11f909e90533bcece47075c
#
_entry.id   f0bc66acb11f909e90533bcece47075c
#
_cell.length_a   1.000
_cell.length_b   1.000
_cell.length_c   1.000
_cell.angle_alpha   90.00
_cell.angle_beta   90.00
_cell.angle_gamma   90.00
#
_symmetry.space_group_name_H-M   'P 1'
#
loop_
_entity.id
_entity.type
_entity.pdbx_description
1 polymer ?
#
loop_
_entity_poly.entity_id
_entity_poly.type
_entity_poly.pdbx_seq_one_letter_code
_entity_poly.pdbx_strand_id
1 'polypeptide(L)'
;NYSRKKIAFKYGKGTYLFSTNGKKYLDFVQGIAVNSLGHAHPKLVKTIRDQSKKLWHVSNAFQIPEGEKLAKKLCQKTFADYVMFQNSGAEATEAAIKVARRYFYTIGKPNKTRILCIKNSFHGRTLATIFASGSKKMTEGFGHVGGFDHFVFGDHKSLKKKITKNTAAIMIEP
;
A
#
# COMPACT_ATOMS: atom_id res chain seq x y z
N ASN A 1 1.70 14.09 16.78
CA ASN A 1 2.29 14.01 15.45
C ASN A 1 1.33 14.39 14.31
N TYR A 2 0.01 14.39 14.53
CA TYR A 2 -1.01 14.81 13.56
C TYR A 2 -1.79 15.99 14.10
N SER A 3 -2.04 17.01 13.26
CA SER A 3 -2.97 18.10 13.58
C SER A 3 -4.41 17.57 13.48
N ARG A 4 -4.89 16.95 14.55
CA ARG A 4 -6.24 16.34 14.58
C ARG A 4 -7.32 17.41 14.66
N LYS A 5 -8.41 17.21 13.90
CA LYS A 5 -9.64 18.00 14.06
C LYS A 5 -10.30 17.64 15.41
N LYS A 6 -10.92 18.65 16.07
CA LYS A 6 -11.63 18.45 17.35
C LYS A 6 -13.01 17.81 17.15
N ILE A 7 -13.06 16.69 16.40
CA ILE A 7 -14.29 15.91 16.16
C ILE A 7 -13.97 14.47 16.49
N ALA A 8 -14.80 13.85 17.31
CA ALA A 8 -14.74 12.42 17.63
C ALA A 8 -15.97 11.71 17.06
N PHE A 9 -15.76 10.59 16.38
CA PHE A 9 -16.83 9.77 15.84
C PHE A 9 -17.09 8.56 16.74
N LYS A 10 -18.36 8.26 16.98
CA LYS A 10 -18.82 7.13 17.79
C LYS A 10 -19.06 5.88 16.96
N TYR A 11 -19.64 6.03 15.77
CA TYR A 11 -19.89 4.93 14.82
C TYR A 11 -20.09 5.47 13.40
N GLY A 12 -20.09 4.56 12.45
CA GLY A 12 -20.44 4.83 11.05
C GLY A 12 -21.46 3.84 10.53
N LYS A 13 -22.31 4.27 9.58
CA LYS A 13 -23.27 3.43 8.88
C LYS A 13 -23.39 3.87 7.41
N GLY A 14 -23.11 2.98 6.50
CA GLY A 14 -23.07 3.28 5.07
C GLY A 14 -22.07 4.43 4.79
N THR A 15 -22.53 5.49 4.14
CA THR A 15 -21.72 6.67 3.81
C THR A 15 -21.68 7.74 4.91
N TYR A 16 -22.20 7.45 6.10
CA TYR A 16 -22.31 8.45 7.16
C TYR A 16 -21.51 8.08 8.40
N LEU A 17 -20.92 9.11 9.02
CA LEU A 17 -20.30 9.08 10.34
C LEU A 17 -21.19 9.83 11.36
N PHE A 18 -21.21 9.33 12.58
CA PHE A 18 -21.94 9.92 13.69
C PHE A 18 -20.97 10.25 14.82
N SER A 19 -20.91 11.52 15.16
CA SER A 19 -20.02 12.02 16.20
C SER A 19 -20.55 11.73 17.60
N THR A 20 -19.67 11.86 18.59
CA THR A 20 -20.01 11.68 20.01
C THR A 20 -21.01 12.70 20.52
N ASN A 21 -21.12 13.87 19.89
CA ASN A 21 -22.12 14.90 20.20
C ASN A 21 -23.40 14.80 19.34
N GLY A 22 -23.65 13.65 18.71
CA GLY A 22 -24.90 13.36 17.99
C GLY A 22 -25.00 13.92 16.56
N LYS A 23 -23.98 14.65 16.05
CA LYS A 23 -24.00 15.20 14.70
C LYS A 23 -23.72 14.11 13.67
N LYS A 24 -24.45 14.17 12.54
CA LYS A 24 -24.28 13.31 11.37
C LYS A 24 -23.44 14.00 10.31
N TYR A 25 -22.48 13.27 9.73
CA TYR A 25 -21.58 13.75 8.68
C TYR A 25 -21.61 12.80 7.49
N LEU A 26 -21.66 13.33 6.28
CA LEU A 26 -21.44 12.55 5.08
C LEU A 26 -19.93 12.36 4.90
N ASP A 27 -19.49 11.11 4.81
CA ASP A 27 -18.07 10.75 4.77
C ASP A 27 -17.56 10.58 3.35
N PHE A 28 -16.99 11.66 2.78
CA PHE A 28 -16.26 11.62 1.51
C PHE A 28 -14.78 11.23 1.67
N VAL A 29 -14.27 11.12 2.89
CA VAL A 29 -12.87 10.77 3.14
C VAL A 29 -12.66 9.26 3.17
N GLN A 30 -13.62 8.54 3.74
CA GLN A 30 -13.62 7.06 3.82
C GLN A 30 -12.33 6.46 4.39
N GLY A 31 -11.70 7.13 5.37
CA GLY A 31 -10.40 6.72 5.91
C GLY A 31 -9.26 6.83 4.88
N ILE A 32 -9.34 7.81 3.97
CA ILE A 32 -8.48 7.99 2.79
C ILE A 32 -8.66 6.81 1.83
N ALA A 33 -9.90 6.70 1.31
CA ALA A 33 -10.36 5.74 0.32
C ALA A 33 -10.25 4.24 0.73
N VAL A 34 -10.27 3.94 2.02
CA VAL A 34 -10.21 2.57 2.54
C VAL A 34 -11.60 1.92 2.65
N ASN A 35 -12.63 2.68 3.07
CA ASN A 35 -13.98 2.17 3.31
C ASN A 35 -14.88 2.25 2.07
N SER A 36 -14.45 1.75 0.93
CA SER A 36 -15.17 1.85 -0.35
C SER A 36 -16.57 1.24 -0.35
N LEU A 37 -16.87 0.27 0.54
CA LEU A 37 -18.21 -0.30 0.73
C LEU A 37 -19.04 0.43 1.80
N GLY A 38 -18.50 1.49 2.40
CA GLY A 38 -19.11 2.21 3.51
C GLY A 38 -18.92 1.53 4.86
N HIS A 39 -19.29 2.28 5.90
CA HIS A 39 -19.15 1.85 7.29
C HIS A 39 -20.14 0.74 7.64
N ALA A 40 -19.68 -0.25 8.40
CA ALA A 40 -20.46 -1.37 8.90
C ALA A 40 -21.28 -2.10 7.82
N HIS A 41 -20.67 -2.35 6.65
CA HIS A 41 -21.34 -3.04 5.54
C HIS A 41 -21.85 -4.43 6.01
N PRO A 42 -23.13 -4.78 5.85
CA PRO A 42 -23.72 -5.96 6.48
C PRO A 42 -23.02 -7.28 6.13
N LYS A 43 -22.61 -7.45 4.87
CA LYS A 43 -21.88 -8.66 4.45
C LYS A 43 -20.51 -8.77 5.12
N LEU A 44 -19.77 -7.65 5.25
CA LEU A 44 -18.47 -7.65 5.91
C LEU A 44 -18.60 -7.92 7.40
N VAL A 45 -19.57 -7.30 8.07
CA VAL A 45 -19.87 -7.54 9.50
C VAL A 45 -20.22 -9.01 9.72
N LYS A 46 -21.06 -9.61 8.87
CA LYS A 46 -21.39 -11.04 8.93
C LYS A 46 -20.14 -11.90 8.73
N THR A 47 -19.31 -11.62 7.72
CA THR A 47 -18.11 -12.39 7.42
C THR A 47 -17.12 -12.36 8.59
N ILE A 48 -16.88 -11.19 9.20
CA ILE A 48 -15.98 -11.07 10.35
C ILE A 48 -16.54 -11.88 11.53
N ARG A 49 -17.83 -11.77 11.82
CA ARG A 49 -18.51 -12.51 12.89
C ARG A 49 -18.40 -14.02 12.70
N ASP A 50 -18.60 -14.49 11.47
CA ASP A 50 -18.56 -15.92 11.15
C ASP A 50 -17.11 -16.44 11.19
N GLN A 51 -16.15 -15.70 10.66
CA GLN A 51 -14.74 -16.08 10.65
C GLN A 51 -14.10 -16.02 12.04
N SER A 52 -14.49 -15.06 12.88
CA SER A 52 -13.94 -14.92 14.23
C SER A 52 -14.23 -16.13 15.15
N LYS A 53 -15.22 -16.94 14.81
CA LYS A 53 -15.58 -18.19 15.52
C LYS A 53 -14.81 -19.42 15.03
N LYS A 54 -13.97 -19.29 13.99
CA LYS A 54 -13.25 -20.39 13.36
C LYS A 54 -11.75 -20.29 13.63
N LEU A 55 -11.05 -19.62 12.74
CA LEU A 55 -9.61 -19.54 12.73
C LEU A 55 -9.18 -18.08 12.59
N TRP A 56 -8.32 -17.64 13.50
CA TRP A 56 -7.83 -16.25 13.52
C TRP A 56 -6.51 -16.11 12.78
N HIS A 57 -5.58 -17.05 13.01
CA HIS A 57 -4.26 -17.02 12.40
C HIS A 57 -3.63 -18.40 12.36
N VAL A 58 -2.92 -18.67 11.27
CA VAL A 58 -1.96 -19.77 11.15
C VAL A 58 -0.71 -19.24 10.43
N SER A 59 0.43 -19.87 10.69
CA SER A 59 1.68 -19.54 9.99
C SER A 59 1.55 -19.79 8.48
N ASN A 60 2.32 -19.01 7.69
CA ASN A 60 2.50 -19.24 6.26
C ASN A 60 3.12 -20.63 5.91
N ALA A 61 3.51 -21.41 6.92
CA ALA A 61 3.89 -22.81 6.75
C ALA A 61 2.69 -23.71 6.42
N PHE A 62 1.46 -23.21 6.58
CA PHE A 62 0.23 -23.95 6.32
C PHE A 62 -0.56 -23.31 5.19
N GLN A 63 -1.35 -24.12 4.50
CA GLN A 63 -2.27 -23.62 3.47
C GLN A 63 -3.44 -22.86 4.12
N ILE A 64 -3.84 -21.76 3.48
CA ILE A 64 -4.97 -20.93 3.90
C ILE A 64 -5.97 -20.88 2.74
N PRO A 65 -6.99 -21.77 2.72
CA PRO A 65 -7.88 -21.95 1.57
C PRO A 65 -8.60 -20.66 1.12
N GLU A 66 -8.99 -19.80 2.06
CA GLU A 66 -9.62 -18.52 1.75
C GLU A 66 -8.67 -17.55 1.04
N GLY A 67 -7.40 -17.54 1.45
CA GLY A 67 -6.33 -16.75 0.80
C GLY A 67 -6.06 -17.26 -0.63
N GLU A 68 -5.97 -18.58 -0.80
CA GLU A 68 -5.75 -19.20 -2.13
C GLU A 68 -6.92 -18.91 -3.09
N LYS A 69 -8.17 -19.00 -2.62
CA LYS A 69 -9.36 -18.63 -3.41
C LYS A 69 -9.33 -17.17 -3.84
N LEU A 70 -8.95 -16.27 -2.93
CA LEU A 70 -8.83 -14.84 -3.25
C LEU A 70 -7.71 -14.60 -4.25
N ALA A 71 -6.52 -15.19 -4.07
CA ALA A 71 -5.39 -15.10 -4.99
C ALA A 71 -5.80 -15.55 -6.41
N LYS A 72 -6.41 -16.73 -6.52
CA LYS A 72 -6.92 -17.25 -7.79
C LYS A 72 -7.92 -16.31 -8.46
N LYS A 73 -8.84 -15.72 -7.68
CA LYS A 73 -9.81 -14.75 -8.21
C LYS A 73 -9.14 -13.46 -8.67
N LEU A 74 -8.12 -12.99 -7.98
CA LEU A 74 -7.35 -11.80 -8.40
C LEU A 74 -6.58 -12.06 -9.68
N CYS A 75 -5.89 -13.19 -9.81
CA CYS A 75 -5.22 -13.59 -11.05
C CYS A 75 -6.19 -13.70 -12.24
N GLN A 76 -7.41 -14.21 -12.01
CA GLN A 76 -8.44 -14.29 -13.07
C GLN A 76 -9.01 -12.93 -13.50
N LYS A 77 -8.90 -11.90 -12.67
CA LYS A 77 -9.49 -10.57 -12.89
C LYS A 77 -8.47 -9.48 -13.22
N THR A 78 -7.18 -9.80 -13.15
CA THR A 78 -6.08 -8.88 -13.42
C THR A 78 -5.07 -9.51 -14.37
N PHE A 79 -4.00 -8.80 -14.67
CA PHE A 79 -2.85 -9.31 -15.44
C PHE A 79 -1.89 -10.20 -14.62
N ALA A 80 -2.12 -10.33 -13.31
CA ALA A 80 -1.20 -11.02 -12.42
C ALA A 80 -1.29 -12.54 -12.54
N ASP A 81 -0.14 -13.22 -12.60
CA ASP A 81 -0.03 -14.68 -12.52
C ASP A 81 0.05 -15.17 -11.08
N TYR A 82 0.55 -14.32 -10.17
CA TYR A 82 0.75 -14.62 -8.76
C TYR A 82 0.31 -13.46 -7.88
N VAL A 83 -0.10 -13.77 -6.66
CA VAL A 83 -0.49 -12.80 -5.63
C VAL A 83 0.24 -13.12 -4.33
N MET A 84 0.81 -12.09 -3.70
CA MET A 84 1.40 -12.16 -2.37
C MET A 84 0.66 -11.19 -1.44
N PHE A 85 0.09 -11.72 -0.36
CA PHE A 85 -0.61 -10.93 0.63
C PHE A 85 0.34 -10.39 1.71
N GLN A 86 0.09 -9.16 2.14
CA GLN A 86 0.79 -8.48 3.23
C GLN A 86 -0.24 -7.87 4.20
N ASN A 87 0.21 -7.45 5.40
CA ASN A 87 -0.71 -6.91 6.41
C ASN A 87 -1.05 -5.44 6.16
N SER A 88 -0.25 -4.73 5.39
CA SER A 88 -0.44 -3.29 5.12
C SER A 88 0.08 -2.90 3.74
N GLY A 89 -0.36 -1.74 3.23
CA GLY A 89 0.17 -1.17 2.00
C GLY A 89 1.67 -0.87 2.06
N ALA A 90 2.17 -0.43 3.22
CA ALA A 90 3.59 -0.21 3.42
C ALA A 90 4.41 -1.51 3.28
N GLU A 91 3.92 -2.61 3.86
CA GLU A 91 4.56 -3.92 3.70
C GLU A 91 4.47 -4.44 2.26
N ALA A 92 3.36 -4.22 1.57
CA ALA A 92 3.21 -4.57 0.16
C ALA A 92 4.22 -3.79 -0.72
N THR A 93 4.43 -2.50 -0.43
CA THR A 93 5.45 -1.68 -1.11
C THR A 93 6.87 -2.18 -0.81
N GLU A 94 7.18 -2.48 0.45
CA GLU A 94 8.47 -3.08 0.84
C GLU A 94 8.71 -4.42 0.13
N ALA A 95 7.67 -5.25 0.03
CA ALA A 95 7.73 -6.51 -0.70
C ALA A 95 7.99 -6.29 -2.20
N ALA A 96 7.32 -5.33 -2.83
CA ALA A 96 7.53 -4.98 -4.23
C ALA A 96 8.98 -4.53 -4.51
N ILE A 97 9.53 -3.66 -3.66
CA ILE A 97 10.94 -3.22 -3.73
C ILE A 97 11.89 -4.42 -3.63
N LYS A 98 11.65 -5.31 -2.66
CA LYS A 98 12.46 -6.51 -2.43
C LYS A 98 12.38 -7.47 -3.62
N VAL A 99 11.19 -7.73 -4.13
CA VAL A 99 10.95 -8.61 -5.29
C VAL A 99 11.68 -8.08 -6.53
N ALA A 100 11.54 -6.78 -6.82
CA ALA A 100 12.22 -6.16 -7.96
C ALA A 100 13.75 -6.33 -7.89
N ARG A 101 14.35 -6.09 -6.72
CA ARG A 101 15.79 -6.26 -6.51
C ARG A 101 16.21 -7.72 -6.57
N ARG A 102 15.46 -8.61 -5.93
CA ARG A 102 15.77 -10.04 -5.89
C ARG A 102 15.66 -10.69 -7.27
N TYR A 103 14.68 -10.30 -8.07
CA TYR A 103 14.54 -10.77 -9.44
C TYR A 103 15.82 -10.52 -10.24
N PHE A 104 16.34 -9.29 -10.25
CA PHE A 104 17.57 -8.98 -10.99
C PHE A 104 18.80 -9.68 -10.43
N TYR A 105 18.87 -9.87 -9.13
CA TYR A 105 19.93 -10.67 -8.52
C TYR A 105 19.91 -12.12 -9.03
N THR A 106 18.73 -12.76 -9.06
CA THR A 106 18.61 -14.17 -9.48
C THR A 106 18.92 -14.41 -10.96
N ILE A 107 18.71 -13.42 -11.82
CA ILE A 107 19.06 -13.51 -13.25
C ILE A 107 20.48 -12.97 -13.57
N GLY A 108 21.36 -12.91 -12.58
CA GLY A 108 22.78 -12.51 -12.76
C GLY A 108 23.01 -11.02 -13.01
N LYS A 109 22.08 -10.15 -12.62
CA LYS A 109 22.19 -8.68 -12.75
C LYS A 109 22.16 -7.97 -11.39
N PRO A 110 23.05 -8.28 -10.44
CA PRO A 110 22.96 -7.83 -9.05
C PRO A 110 23.08 -6.31 -8.87
N ASN A 111 23.62 -5.59 -9.86
CA ASN A 111 23.74 -4.13 -9.83
C ASN A 111 22.45 -3.39 -10.16
N LYS A 112 21.41 -4.08 -10.65
CA LYS A 112 20.09 -3.51 -10.90
C LYS A 112 19.28 -3.45 -9.60
N THR A 113 19.49 -2.41 -8.81
CA THR A 113 18.87 -2.24 -7.48
C THR A 113 18.10 -0.94 -7.31
N ARG A 114 18.24 -0.01 -8.25
CA ARG A 114 17.62 1.31 -8.14
C ARG A 114 16.16 1.28 -8.55
N ILE A 115 15.31 1.90 -7.72
CA ILE A 115 13.88 2.07 -7.98
C ILE A 115 13.65 3.53 -8.36
N LEU A 116 13.07 3.76 -9.52
CA LEU A 116 12.75 5.09 -10.02
C LEU A 116 11.30 5.43 -9.65
N CYS A 117 11.10 6.44 -8.80
CA CYS A 117 9.82 6.78 -8.18
C CYS A 117 9.32 8.15 -8.63
N ILE A 118 8.02 8.37 -8.59
CA ILE A 118 7.44 9.70 -8.77
C ILE A 118 7.71 10.54 -7.51
N LYS A 119 8.17 11.77 -7.72
CA LYS A 119 8.41 12.72 -6.64
C LYS A 119 7.09 13.13 -5.95
N ASN A 120 7.09 13.16 -4.61
CA ASN A 120 5.95 13.48 -3.76
C ASN A 120 4.78 12.48 -3.81
N SER A 121 5.01 11.26 -4.26
CA SER A 121 4.06 10.16 -4.16
C SER A 121 4.00 9.57 -2.74
N PHE A 122 2.95 8.81 -2.43
CA PHE A 122 2.81 8.13 -1.15
C PHE A 122 2.99 6.62 -1.33
N HIS A 123 3.98 6.06 -0.65
CA HIS A 123 4.29 4.62 -0.71
C HIS A 123 4.25 3.92 0.66
N GLY A 124 3.95 4.66 1.74
CA GLY A 124 3.94 4.14 3.11
C GLY A 124 4.76 4.99 4.08
N ARG A 125 4.97 4.46 5.28
CA ARG A 125 5.65 5.17 6.38
C ARG A 125 6.85 4.42 6.96
N THR A 126 7.31 3.32 6.35
CA THR A 126 8.60 2.70 6.65
C THR A 126 9.75 3.53 6.07
N LEU A 127 10.97 3.29 6.52
CA LEU A 127 12.12 4.05 6.03
C LEU A 127 12.27 3.96 4.51
N ALA A 128 12.20 2.78 3.92
CA ALA A 128 12.31 2.65 2.47
C ALA A 128 11.16 3.37 1.75
N THR A 129 9.92 3.25 2.23
CA THR A 129 8.75 3.85 1.56
C THR A 129 8.72 5.37 1.64
N ILE A 130 9.20 6.00 2.76
CA ILE A 130 9.31 7.46 2.82
C ILE A 130 10.42 8.00 1.92
N PHE A 131 11.53 7.27 1.76
CA PHE A 131 12.59 7.65 0.82
C PHE A 131 12.18 7.41 -0.64
N ALA A 132 11.36 6.41 -0.92
CA ALA A 132 10.73 6.22 -2.22
C ALA A 132 9.80 7.38 -2.62
N SER A 133 9.17 8.06 -1.66
CA SER A 133 8.27 9.20 -1.93
C SER A 133 8.97 10.43 -2.53
N GLY A 134 10.26 10.61 -2.28
CA GLY A 134 11.02 11.80 -2.69
C GLY A 134 10.54 13.10 -2.03
N SER A 135 9.81 13.02 -0.92
CA SER A 135 9.29 14.17 -0.16
C SER A 135 10.22 14.51 1.00
N LYS A 136 10.84 15.69 0.94
CA LYS A 136 11.71 16.21 2.02
C LYS A 136 10.96 16.23 3.36
N LYS A 137 9.70 16.64 3.37
CA LYS A 137 8.86 16.69 4.57
C LYS A 137 8.72 15.32 5.25
N MET A 138 8.78 14.22 4.49
CA MET A 138 8.65 12.87 5.03
C MET A 138 9.99 12.27 5.47
N THR A 139 11.11 12.73 4.92
CA THR A 139 12.44 12.14 5.13
C THR A 139 13.33 12.93 6.07
N GLU A 140 12.97 14.18 6.37
CA GLU A 140 13.76 15.05 7.24
C GLU A 140 13.94 14.45 8.65
N GLY A 141 15.19 14.39 9.12
CA GLY A 141 15.54 13.84 10.43
C GLY A 141 15.69 12.32 10.50
N PHE A 142 15.45 11.57 9.40
CA PHE A 142 15.53 10.10 9.40
C PHE A 142 16.80 9.52 8.73
N GLY A 143 17.84 10.35 8.56
CA GLY A 143 19.08 9.94 7.91
C GLY A 143 18.89 9.74 6.40
N HIS A 144 19.60 8.77 5.81
CA HIS A 144 19.53 8.48 4.38
C HIS A 144 19.33 7.00 4.10
N VAL A 145 18.32 6.69 3.28
CA VAL A 145 18.10 5.35 2.73
C VAL A 145 18.24 5.43 1.21
N GLY A 146 19.31 4.83 0.69
CA GLY A 146 19.64 4.87 -0.73
C GLY A 146 18.84 3.91 -1.60
N GLY A 147 19.08 3.99 -2.91
CA GLY A 147 18.50 3.08 -3.91
C GLY A 147 17.23 3.61 -4.58
N PHE A 148 16.87 4.87 -4.34
CA PHE A 148 15.71 5.53 -4.97
C PHE A 148 16.18 6.71 -5.82
N ASP A 149 15.60 6.84 -7.01
CA ASP A 149 15.70 8.00 -7.90
C ASP A 149 14.31 8.58 -8.12
N HIS A 150 14.23 9.89 -8.37
CA HIS A 150 12.92 10.54 -8.46
C HIS A 150 12.76 11.31 -9.77
N PHE A 151 11.56 11.26 -10.35
CA PHE A 151 11.15 12.06 -11.49
C PHE A 151 9.81 12.74 -11.23
N VAL A 152 9.45 13.73 -12.03
CA VAL A 152 8.18 14.44 -11.94
C VAL A 152 7.13 13.69 -12.77
N PHE A 153 5.92 13.54 -12.24
CA PHE A 153 4.81 12.90 -12.96
C PHE A 153 4.52 13.65 -14.28
N GLY A 154 4.35 12.92 -15.36
CA GLY A 154 4.13 13.48 -16.70
C GLY A 154 5.39 13.97 -17.43
N ASP A 155 6.53 14.09 -16.76
CA ASP A 155 7.80 14.47 -17.40
C ASP A 155 8.54 13.25 -17.98
N HIS A 156 8.13 12.84 -19.18
CA HIS A 156 8.74 11.71 -19.90
C HIS A 156 10.23 11.95 -20.27
N LYS A 157 10.65 13.20 -20.46
CA LYS A 157 12.06 13.52 -20.75
C LYS A 157 12.93 13.26 -19.53
N SER A 158 12.49 13.72 -18.34
CA SER A 158 13.14 13.44 -17.07
C SER A 158 13.16 11.95 -16.75
N LEU A 159 12.03 11.24 -16.95
CA LEU A 159 11.96 9.80 -16.77
C LEU A 159 13.00 9.06 -17.62
N LYS A 160 13.02 9.29 -18.94
CA LYS A 160 13.98 8.64 -19.86
C LYS A 160 15.43 8.91 -19.46
N LYS A 161 15.76 10.16 -19.08
CA LYS A 161 17.11 10.55 -18.67
C LYS A 161 17.58 9.85 -17.39
N LYS A 162 16.65 9.49 -16.50
CA LYS A 162 16.95 8.86 -15.19
C LYS A 162 16.96 7.33 -15.22
N ILE A 163 16.45 6.71 -16.27
CA ILE A 163 16.59 5.27 -16.46
C ILE A 163 18.06 4.97 -16.81
N THR A 164 18.67 4.10 -16.02
CA THR A 164 20.06 3.68 -16.18
C THR A 164 20.17 2.15 -16.25
N LYS A 165 21.34 1.63 -16.53
CA LYS A 165 21.63 0.19 -16.46
C LYS A 165 21.37 -0.43 -15.08
N ASN A 166 21.36 0.39 -14.03
CA ASN A 166 21.11 -0.04 -12.65
C ASN A 166 19.64 0.09 -12.22
N THR A 167 18.76 0.60 -13.07
CA THR A 167 17.34 0.73 -12.76
C THR A 167 16.67 -0.66 -12.79
N ALA A 168 16.11 -1.08 -11.67
CA ALA A 168 15.38 -2.33 -11.51
C ALA A 168 13.89 -2.17 -11.82
N ALA A 169 13.28 -1.07 -11.34
CA ALA A 169 11.84 -0.85 -11.50
C ALA A 169 11.49 0.63 -11.54
N ILE A 170 10.30 0.91 -12.06
CA ILE A 170 9.62 2.20 -11.93
C ILE A 170 8.42 1.99 -11.02
N MET A 171 8.30 2.81 -9.97
CA MET A 171 7.20 2.75 -9.00
C MET A 171 6.40 4.04 -9.07
N ILE A 172 5.10 3.89 -9.24
CA ILE A 172 4.18 5.02 -9.43
C ILE A 172 2.99 4.92 -8.46
N GLU A 173 2.54 6.06 -8.01
CA GLU A 173 1.23 6.29 -7.42
C GLU A 173 0.54 7.31 -8.34
N PRO A 174 -0.58 6.93 -8.98
CA PRO A 174 -1.31 7.79 -9.94
C PRO A 174 -1.95 9.01 -9.30
#